data_237046b497e51302de0acf1e12513e0f
#
_entry.id   237046b497e51302de0acf1e12513e0f
#
_cell.length_a   1.000
_cell.length_b   1.000
_cell.length_c   1.000
_cell.angle_alpha   90.00
_cell.angle_beta   90.00
_cell.angle_gamma   90.00
#
_symmetry.space_group_name_H-M   'P 1'
#
loop_
_entity.id
_entity.type
_entity.pdbx_description
1 polymer ?
#
loop_
_entity_poly.entity_id
_entity_poly.type
_entity_poly.pdbx_seq_one_letter_code
_entity_poly.pdbx_strand_id
1 'polypeptide(L)'
;RGLGDVYKRQVLNMKKEQGASVMRKITEEAFEIVREYGGSHSGEHGDGLVRSEFLETMYGSRMVNTFAEVKKLFDPDNLLNPGKIVRPEKMDDRSLFRYSTEYQHPEVDTYLDWSPWGGFQRAAEMCNNNGACRKSNPDVMCPSYRVTQDEQHLTRGRANALRLALSGQLGTRALTSKSMYETMRLCVGCKACARECPTGVDMTRMKSEFLHHYQQEHGVKLRDRIFANLPRHAPLLSKFAPLLHLRDRIPGLAQISENLLGIQGNRKLPEWSSSPFRDEEVTS
;
A
#
# COMPACT_ATOMS: atom_id res chain seq x y z
N ARG A 1 -10.60 29.17 13.86
CA ARG A 1 -10.79 27.80 13.37
C ARG A 1 -12.08 27.27 13.94
N GLY A 2 -13.15 27.23 13.13
CA GLY A 2 -14.45 26.79 13.59
C GLY A 2 -14.52 25.25 13.67
N LEU A 3 -15.34 24.75 14.57
CA LEU A 3 -15.68 23.33 14.70
C LEU A 3 -16.26 22.70 13.40
N GLY A 4 -16.54 23.52 12.39
CA GLY A 4 -17.13 23.11 11.11
C GLY A 4 -16.31 22.10 10.32
N ASP A 5 -15.00 22.19 10.33
CA ASP A 5 -14.12 21.25 9.58
C ASP A 5 -14.03 19.86 10.24
N VAL A 6 -14.35 19.76 11.53
CA VAL A 6 -14.33 18.50 12.26
C VAL A 6 -15.61 17.68 12.02
N TYR A 7 -16.75 18.35 11.81
CA TYR A 7 -18.06 17.69 11.75
C TYR A 7 -18.69 17.63 10.35
N LYS A 8 -18.21 18.44 9.40
CA LYS A 8 -18.77 18.48 8.03
C LYS A 8 -17.97 17.63 7.06
N ARG A 9 -18.02 16.32 7.23
CA ARG A 9 -17.46 15.36 6.26
C ARG A 9 -18.59 14.67 5.53
N GLN A 10 -18.84 15.08 4.28
CA GLN A 10 -19.77 14.39 3.40
C GLN A 10 -19.11 13.11 2.92
N VAL A 11 -19.88 12.01 2.94
CA VAL A 11 -19.46 10.72 2.39
C VAL A 11 -20.17 10.51 1.06
N LEU A 12 -19.42 10.57 -0.03
CA LEU A 12 -19.91 10.36 -1.38
C LEU A 12 -19.27 9.11 -1.97
N ASN A 13 -20.06 8.32 -2.69
CA ASN A 13 -19.52 7.17 -3.42
C ASN A 13 -18.97 7.62 -4.78
N MET A 14 -17.68 7.93 -4.83
CA MET A 14 -16.99 8.41 -6.03
C MET A 14 -16.79 7.34 -7.11
N LYS A 15 -17.09 6.06 -6.84
CA LYS A 15 -17.10 4.99 -7.84
C LYS A 15 -18.38 4.98 -8.69
N LYS A 16 -19.48 5.60 -8.21
CA LYS A 16 -20.70 5.76 -8.97
C LYS A 16 -20.60 6.93 -9.93
N GLU A 17 -21.25 6.82 -11.08
CA GLU A 17 -21.28 7.86 -12.10
C GLU A 17 -21.77 9.20 -11.54
N GLN A 18 -22.83 9.19 -10.76
CA GLN A 18 -23.40 10.38 -10.16
C GLN A 18 -22.54 10.99 -9.03
N GLY A 19 -21.55 10.26 -8.50
CA GLY A 19 -20.76 10.73 -7.35
C GLY A 19 -20.04 12.04 -7.61
N ALA A 20 -19.43 12.20 -8.77
CA ALA A 20 -18.72 13.41 -9.16
C ALA A 20 -19.67 14.60 -9.36
N SER A 21 -20.81 14.40 -10.02
CA SER A 21 -21.80 15.46 -10.26
C SER A 21 -22.46 15.94 -8.96
N VAL A 22 -22.72 15.03 -8.02
CA VAL A 22 -23.21 15.37 -6.68
C VAL A 22 -22.16 16.16 -5.91
N MET A 23 -20.87 15.74 -5.96
CA MET A 23 -19.77 16.48 -5.34
C MET A 23 -19.69 17.91 -5.88
N ARG A 24 -19.77 18.10 -7.20
CA ARG A 24 -19.78 19.42 -7.85
C ARG A 24 -20.91 20.29 -7.34
N LYS A 25 -22.15 19.80 -7.38
CA LYS A 25 -23.32 20.56 -6.89
C LYS A 25 -23.17 21.04 -5.45
N ILE A 26 -22.76 20.13 -4.56
CA ILE A 26 -22.52 20.48 -3.14
C ILE A 26 -21.44 21.55 -3.03
N THR A 27 -20.38 21.47 -3.85
CA THR A 27 -19.27 22.41 -3.81
C THR A 27 -19.71 23.79 -4.32
N GLU A 28 -20.44 23.84 -5.42
CA GLU A 28 -20.95 25.08 -6.01
C GLU A 28 -21.89 25.81 -5.02
N GLU A 29 -22.88 25.11 -4.47
CA GLU A 29 -23.78 25.65 -3.46
C GLU A 29 -23.04 26.15 -2.21
N ALA A 30 -22.07 25.37 -1.71
CA ALA A 30 -21.27 25.77 -0.56
C ALA A 30 -20.41 27.02 -0.86
N PHE A 31 -19.90 27.15 -2.08
CA PHE A 31 -19.08 28.29 -2.46
C PHE A 31 -19.89 29.55 -2.65
N GLU A 32 -21.13 29.48 -3.10
CA GLU A 32 -22.05 30.62 -3.13
C GLU A 32 -22.30 31.18 -1.71
N ILE A 33 -22.60 30.27 -0.77
CA ILE A 33 -22.79 30.65 0.64
C ILE A 33 -21.50 31.26 1.21
N VAL A 34 -20.34 30.66 0.98
CA VAL A 34 -19.04 31.17 1.45
C VAL A 34 -18.80 32.60 0.92
N ARG A 35 -19.12 32.88 -0.34
CA ARG A 35 -18.99 34.19 -0.94
C ARG A 35 -19.92 35.23 -0.29
N GLU A 36 -21.15 34.84 -0.05
CA GLU A 36 -22.16 35.72 0.60
C GLU A 36 -21.66 36.22 1.96
N TYR A 37 -20.97 35.34 2.71
CA TYR A 37 -20.39 35.68 4.02
C TYR A 37 -18.95 36.21 3.95
N GLY A 38 -18.41 36.52 2.77
CA GLY A 38 -17.06 37.06 2.61
C GLY A 38 -15.95 36.08 3.03
N GLY A 39 -16.22 34.76 2.99
CA GLY A 39 -15.27 33.69 3.34
C GLY A 39 -14.35 33.27 2.20
N SER A 40 -13.48 32.30 2.47
CA SER A 40 -12.58 31.68 1.49
C SER A 40 -12.99 30.26 1.18
N HIS A 41 -12.94 29.86 -0.11
CA HIS A 41 -13.25 28.51 -0.58
C HIS A 41 -12.33 27.45 0.00
N SER A 42 -11.04 27.75 0.15
CA SER A 42 -10.06 26.76 0.59
C SER A 42 -9.90 26.69 2.10
N GLY A 43 -10.25 27.73 2.84
CA GLY A 43 -10.01 27.79 4.27
C GLY A 43 -8.56 27.44 4.61
N GLU A 44 -8.34 26.27 5.19
CA GLU A 44 -7.00 25.78 5.57
C GLU A 44 -6.47 24.66 4.65
N HIS A 45 -7.30 24.12 3.73
CA HIS A 45 -6.95 22.91 2.95
C HIS A 45 -6.18 23.17 1.65
N GLY A 46 -6.07 24.45 1.22
CA GLY A 46 -5.52 24.83 -0.08
C GLY A 46 -6.46 24.52 -1.24
N ASP A 47 -6.16 25.04 -2.43
CA ASP A 47 -7.05 24.93 -3.59
C ASP A 47 -6.86 23.62 -4.36
N GLY A 48 -5.62 23.24 -4.64
CA GLY A 48 -5.27 21.98 -5.29
C GLY A 48 -6.03 21.73 -6.60
N LEU A 49 -6.41 20.47 -6.83
CA LEU A 49 -7.20 20.08 -8.01
C LEU A 49 -8.70 20.34 -7.87
N VAL A 50 -9.21 20.43 -6.64
CA VAL A 50 -10.66 20.42 -6.38
C VAL A 50 -11.24 21.83 -6.36
N ARG A 51 -10.44 22.84 -6.00
CA ARG A 51 -10.93 24.20 -5.79
C ARG A 51 -10.38 25.23 -6.76
N SER A 52 -9.29 24.94 -7.44
CA SER A 52 -8.62 25.90 -8.32
C SER A 52 -9.50 26.43 -9.44
N GLU A 53 -10.43 25.63 -9.98
CA GLU A 53 -11.36 26.09 -11.02
C GLU A 53 -12.31 27.21 -10.56
N PHE A 54 -12.51 27.36 -9.25
CA PHE A 54 -13.40 28.37 -8.66
C PHE A 54 -12.69 29.67 -8.28
N LEU A 55 -11.38 29.77 -8.51
CA LEU A 55 -10.61 30.97 -8.16
C LEU A 55 -11.06 32.22 -8.88
N GLU A 56 -11.49 32.10 -10.15
CA GLU A 56 -12.03 33.24 -10.88
C GLU A 56 -13.34 33.74 -10.28
N THR A 57 -14.20 32.83 -9.81
CA THR A 57 -15.43 33.17 -9.09
C THR A 57 -15.12 33.83 -7.76
N MET A 58 -14.00 33.49 -7.11
CA MET A 58 -13.60 34.00 -5.83
C MET A 58 -12.90 35.37 -5.90
N TYR A 59 -11.95 35.50 -6.83
CA TYR A 59 -11.03 36.66 -6.87
C TYR A 59 -11.18 37.53 -8.12
N GLY A 60 -12.00 37.11 -9.08
CA GLY A 60 -12.17 37.77 -10.36
C GLY A 60 -11.08 37.50 -11.37
N SER A 61 -11.40 37.75 -12.65
CA SER A 61 -10.51 37.44 -13.78
C SER A 61 -9.17 38.18 -13.73
N ARG A 62 -9.17 39.43 -13.25
CA ARG A 62 -7.93 40.23 -13.11
C ARG A 62 -6.90 39.52 -12.23
N MET A 63 -7.30 39.00 -11.08
CA MET A 63 -6.40 38.32 -10.15
C MET A 63 -5.90 36.99 -10.74
N VAL A 64 -6.79 36.22 -11.36
CA VAL A 64 -6.42 34.94 -11.98
C VAL A 64 -5.44 35.15 -13.13
N ASN A 65 -5.62 36.20 -13.92
CA ASN A 65 -4.66 36.56 -14.97
C ASN A 65 -3.29 36.92 -14.38
N THR A 66 -3.28 37.68 -13.26
CA THR A 66 -2.02 37.99 -12.56
C THR A 66 -1.33 36.71 -12.05
N PHE A 67 -2.08 35.73 -11.53
CA PHE A 67 -1.50 34.43 -11.17
C PHE A 67 -0.86 33.73 -12.38
N ALA A 68 -1.50 33.81 -13.56
CA ALA A 68 -0.97 33.25 -14.78
C ALA A 68 0.33 33.94 -15.23
N GLU A 69 0.39 35.29 -15.12
CA GLU A 69 1.60 36.07 -15.42
C GLU A 69 2.76 35.69 -14.47
N VAL A 70 2.51 35.61 -13.18
CA VAL A 70 3.49 35.18 -12.18
C VAL A 70 3.97 33.76 -12.49
N LYS A 71 3.06 32.84 -12.77
CA LYS A 71 3.41 31.46 -13.15
C LYS A 71 4.32 31.45 -14.37
N LYS A 72 4.02 32.23 -15.39
CA LYS A 72 4.80 32.31 -16.62
C LYS A 72 6.21 32.86 -16.40
N LEU A 73 6.38 33.80 -15.46
CA LEU A 73 7.69 34.34 -15.13
C LEU A 73 8.63 33.30 -14.47
N PHE A 74 8.09 32.48 -13.57
CA PHE A 74 8.88 31.49 -12.83
C PHE A 74 8.92 30.10 -13.48
N ASP A 75 7.97 29.77 -14.33
CA ASP A 75 7.83 28.47 -14.96
C ASP A 75 7.26 28.64 -16.38
N PRO A 76 8.07 29.21 -17.32
CA PRO A 76 7.61 29.47 -18.68
C PRO A 76 7.19 28.22 -19.43
N ASP A 77 7.82 27.08 -19.13
CA ASP A 77 7.55 25.79 -19.78
C ASP A 77 6.43 24.99 -19.09
N ASN A 78 5.83 25.55 -18.02
CA ASN A 78 4.74 24.93 -17.25
C ASN A 78 5.05 23.51 -16.76
N LEU A 79 6.27 23.30 -16.26
CA LEU A 79 6.75 22.00 -15.75
C LEU A 79 6.36 21.76 -14.29
N LEU A 80 6.24 22.83 -13.48
CA LEU A 80 5.99 22.74 -12.05
C LEU A 80 4.50 22.71 -11.74
N ASN A 81 3.98 21.58 -11.32
CA ASN A 81 2.57 21.39 -10.94
C ASN A 81 1.56 21.96 -11.97
N PRO A 82 1.57 21.54 -13.22
CA PRO A 82 0.60 22.02 -14.21
C PRO A 82 -0.84 21.72 -13.79
N GLY A 83 -1.78 22.56 -14.25
CA GLY A 83 -3.21 22.36 -13.96
C GLY A 83 -3.65 22.65 -12.54
N LYS A 84 -2.88 23.43 -11.77
CA LYS A 84 -3.24 23.88 -10.43
C LYS A 84 -3.10 25.39 -10.33
N ILE A 85 -4.08 26.05 -9.73
CA ILE A 85 -4.21 27.52 -9.60
C ILE A 85 -4.38 28.18 -10.95
N VAL A 86 -3.47 27.94 -11.90
CA VAL A 86 -3.47 28.49 -13.26
C VAL A 86 -3.88 27.40 -14.25
N ARG A 87 -4.90 27.68 -15.05
CA ARG A 87 -5.50 26.75 -16.02
C ARG A 87 -5.84 25.40 -15.39
N PRO A 88 -6.63 25.40 -14.32
CA PRO A 88 -6.98 24.18 -13.60
C PRO A 88 -7.90 23.29 -14.42
N GLU A 89 -7.78 22.00 -14.17
CA GLU A 89 -8.75 21.01 -14.62
C GLU A 89 -10.06 21.12 -13.82
N LYS A 90 -11.14 20.57 -14.34
CA LYS A 90 -12.42 20.55 -13.63
C LYS A 90 -12.38 19.57 -12.47
N MET A 91 -13.00 19.93 -11.34
CA MET A 91 -13.03 19.09 -10.15
C MET A 91 -13.72 17.74 -10.35
N ASP A 92 -14.60 17.64 -11.34
CA ASP A 92 -15.35 16.44 -11.68
C ASP A 92 -14.80 15.71 -12.92
N ASP A 93 -13.60 16.08 -13.39
CA ASP A 93 -12.91 15.34 -14.44
C ASP A 93 -12.55 13.93 -13.97
N ARG A 94 -13.28 12.97 -14.49
CA ARG A 94 -13.13 11.55 -14.13
C ARG A 94 -11.77 10.95 -14.46
N SER A 95 -11.04 11.51 -15.43
CA SER A 95 -9.72 11.04 -15.79
C SER A 95 -8.70 11.19 -14.67
N LEU A 96 -8.94 12.12 -13.74
CA LEU A 96 -8.09 12.41 -12.59
C LEU A 96 -8.47 11.60 -11.34
N PHE A 97 -9.53 10.81 -11.40
CA PHE A 97 -10.00 10.05 -10.25
C PHE A 97 -9.23 8.75 -10.08
N ARG A 98 -9.02 8.36 -8.82
CA ARG A 98 -8.43 7.07 -8.46
C ARG A 98 -9.23 5.88 -8.98
N TYR A 99 -10.56 6.04 -9.10
CA TYR A 99 -11.49 5.02 -9.55
C TYR A 99 -12.30 5.56 -10.73
N SER A 100 -12.25 4.84 -11.86
CA SER A 100 -13.16 5.10 -12.99
C SER A 100 -14.57 4.58 -12.69
N THR A 101 -15.54 4.94 -13.54
CA THR A 101 -16.90 4.37 -13.49
C THR A 101 -16.93 2.89 -13.86
N GLU A 102 -15.94 2.43 -14.62
CA GLU A 102 -15.76 1.04 -15.05
C GLU A 102 -14.95 0.22 -14.04
N TYR A 103 -14.61 0.81 -12.89
CA TYR A 103 -13.84 0.13 -11.88
C TYR A 103 -14.60 -1.07 -11.31
N GLN A 104 -14.07 -2.25 -11.58
CA GLN A 104 -14.69 -3.51 -11.20
C GLN A 104 -14.04 -4.09 -9.94
N HIS A 105 -14.80 -4.95 -9.28
CA HIS A 105 -14.37 -5.81 -8.20
C HIS A 105 -14.53 -7.27 -8.65
N PRO A 106 -13.60 -7.80 -9.48
CA PRO A 106 -13.65 -9.19 -9.86
C PRO A 106 -13.65 -10.07 -8.60
N GLU A 107 -14.46 -11.10 -8.60
CA GLU A 107 -14.39 -12.10 -7.55
C GLU A 107 -13.10 -12.88 -7.69
N VAL A 108 -12.35 -12.95 -6.59
CA VAL A 108 -11.13 -13.72 -6.47
C VAL A 108 -11.41 -14.80 -5.44
N ASP A 109 -11.25 -16.05 -5.83
CA ASP A 109 -11.30 -17.16 -4.88
C ASP A 109 -10.16 -17.03 -3.89
N THR A 110 -10.47 -16.85 -2.60
CA THR A 110 -9.48 -16.54 -1.57
C THR A 110 -9.36 -17.66 -0.55
N TYR A 111 -8.13 -17.92 -0.12
CA TYR A 111 -7.86 -18.91 0.92
C TYR A 111 -8.21 -18.40 2.32
N LEU A 112 -8.00 -17.09 2.57
CA LEU A 112 -8.33 -16.44 3.84
C LEU A 112 -9.71 -15.78 3.76
N ASP A 113 -10.41 -15.69 4.89
CA ASP A 113 -11.67 -14.98 5.00
C ASP A 113 -11.45 -13.46 4.93
N TRP A 114 -11.98 -12.81 3.90
CA TRP A 114 -11.95 -11.36 3.68
C TRP A 114 -13.33 -10.70 3.83
N SER A 115 -14.29 -11.43 4.33
CA SER A 115 -15.68 -10.93 4.53
C SER A 115 -15.76 -9.65 5.38
N PRO A 116 -14.92 -9.45 6.44
CA PRO A 116 -14.95 -8.21 7.23
C PRO A 116 -14.68 -6.93 6.41
N TRP A 117 -13.99 -7.06 5.28
CA TRP A 117 -13.72 -5.94 4.37
C TRP A 117 -14.62 -5.95 3.13
N GLY A 118 -15.47 -6.97 2.98
CA GLY A 118 -16.28 -7.19 1.77
C GLY A 118 -15.44 -7.70 0.59
N GLY A 119 -14.35 -8.41 0.85
CA GLY A 119 -13.49 -9.05 -0.14
C GLY A 119 -12.02 -8.57 -0.11
N PHE A 120 -11.15 -9.35 -0.73
CA PHE A 120 -9.69 -9.10 -0.74
C PHE A 120 -9.33 -7.77 -1.41
N GLN A 121 -9.97 -7.44 -2.53
CA GLN A 121 -9.74 -6.18 -3.21
C GLN A 121 -10.10 -4.99 -2.33
N ARG A 122 -11.24 -5.03 -1.64
CA ARG A 122 -11.65 -3.94 -0.74
C ARG A 122 -10.72 -3.80 0.46
N ALA A 123 -10.17 -4.90 0.95
CA ALA A 123 -9.13 -4.84 1.97
C ALA A 123 -7.88 -4.08 1.47
N ALA A 124 -7.44 -4.31 0.23
CA ALA A 124 -6.34 -3.55 -0.37
C ALA A 124 -6.69 -2.07 -0.57
N GLU A 125 -7.96 -1.74 -0.87
CA GLU A 125 -8.47 -0.38 -1.03
C GLU A 125 -8.54 0.43 0.27
N MET A 126 -8.46 -0.22 1.44
CA MET A 126 -8.38 0.48 2.73
C MET A 126 -7.22 1.49 2.79
N CYS A 127 -6.19 1.32 1.97
CA CYS A 127 -5.13 2.30 1.85
C CYS A 127 -5.64 3.59 1.19
N ASN A 128 -5.76 4.66 1.97
CA ASN A 128 -6.17 5.99 1.50
C ASN A 128 -4.99 6.89 1.11
N ASN A 129 -3.79 6.34 0.97
CA ASN A 129 -2.56 7.05 0.59
C ASN A 129 -2.07 8.12 1.60
N ASN A 130 -2.49 8.08 2.86
CA ASN A 130 -2.08 9.06 3.88
C ASN A 130 -0.56 9.12 4.13
N GLY A 131 0.20 8.09 3.75
CA GLY A 131 1.65 8.07 3.86
C GLY A 131 2.19 7.80 5.26
N ALA A 132 1.36 7.45 6.26
CA ALA A 132 1.82 7.13 7.62
C ALA A 132 2.88 6.01 7.65
N CYS A 133 2.94 5.16 6.62
CA CYS A 133 3.96 4.12 6.48
C CYS A 133 5.35 4.63 6.05
N ARG A 134 5.50 5.91 5.68
CA ARG A 134 6.80 6.54 5.32
C ARG A 134 7.57 7.07 6.54
N LYS A 135 7.22 6.64 7.72
CA LYS A 135 7.87 7.12 8.94
C LYS A 135 9.34 6.73 8.99
N SER A 136 10.18 7.69 9.31
CA SER A 136 11.58 7.49 9.71
C SER A 136 11.77 7.42 11.23
N ASN A 137 10.71 7.62 11.99
CA ASN A 137 10.65 7.60 13.45
C ASN A 137 10.92 6.19 14.02
N PRO A 138 11.09 6.04 15.36
CA PRO A 138 11.37 4.76 16.01
C PRO A 138 10.25 3.70 15.89
N ASP A 139 9.09 4.04 15.31
CA ASP A 139 8.03 3.08 14.99
C ASP A 139 8.53 1.92 14.11
N VAL A 140 7.82 0.80 14.12
CA VAL A 140 8.29 -0.46 13.52
C VAL A 140 7.85 -0.60 12.05
N MET A 141 6.82 0.13 11.61
CA MET A 141 6.18 -0.03 10.30
C MET A 141 7.14 0.08 9.13
N CYS A 142 7.05 -0.89 8.23
CA CYS A 142 7.83 -1.04 6.99
C CYS A 142 9.35 -1.03 7.14
N PRO A 143 9.95 -2.03 7.83
CA PRO A 143 11.42 -2.15 7.91
C PRO A 143 12.10 -2.18 6.55
N SER A 144 11.46 -2.81 5.54
CA SER A 144 11.98 -2.85 4.17
C SER A 144 12.15 -1.47 3.55
N TYR A 145 11.19 -0.57 3.75
CA TYR A 145 11.30 0.81 3.27
C TYR A 145 12.44 1.57 3.96
N ARG A 146 12.63 1.39 5.26
CA ARG A 146 13.71 2.06 6.00
C ARG A 146 15.10 1.78 5.41
N VAL A 147 15.27 0.59 4.83
CA VAL A 147 16.52 0.17 4.18
C VAL A 147 16.59 0.63 2.73
N THR A 148 15.51 0.49 1.97
CA THR A 148 15.52 0.70 0.52
C THR A 148 15.15 2.12 0.11
N GLN A 149 14.40 2.84 0.93
CA GLN A 149 13.79 4.15 0.63
C GLN A 149 12.89 4.14 -0.63
N ASP A 150 12.49 2.94 -1.07
CA ASP A 150 11.67 2.72 -2.25
C ASP A 150 10.20 2.58 -1.85
N GLU A 151 9.32 3.39 -2.45
CA GLU A 151 7.86 3.37 -2.25
C GLU A 151 7.24 2.00 -2.52
N GLN A 152 7.81 1.20 -3.42
CA GLN A 152 7.37 -0.16 -3.70
C GLN A 152 7.40 -1.04 -2.45
N HIS A 153 8.29 -0.76 -1.51
CA HIS A 153 8.49 -1.54 -0.30
C HIS A 153 7.71 -1.03 0.92
N LEU A 154 6.79 -0.08 0.72
CA LEU A 154 5.84 0.39 1.73
C LEU A 154 4.56 -0.41 1.78
N THR A 155 3.83 -0.33 2.88
CA THR A 155 2.43 -0.80 2.96
C THR A 155 1.58 -0.14 1.88
N ARG A 156 1.71 1.17 1.68
CA ARG A 156 1.01 1.94 0.65
C ARG A 156 1.32 1.45 -0.76
N GLY A 157 2.59 1.32 -1.12
CA GLY A 157 3.01 0.84 -2.44
C GLY A 157 2.47 -0.54 -2.74
N ARG A 158 2.62 -1.49 -1.80
CA ARG A 158 2.10 -2.85 -1.92
C ARG A 158 0.57 -2.90 -2.02
N ALA A 159 -0.15 -2.13 -1.20
CA ALA A 159 -1.60 -2.09 -1.24
C ALA A 159 -2.12 -1.53 -2.57
N ASN A 160 -1.48 -0.48 -3.10
CA ASN A 160 -1.83 0.06 -4.42
C ASN A 160 -1.50 -0.90 -5.55
N ALA A 161 -0.36 -1.57 -5.52
CA ALA A 161 -0.01 -2.59 -6.51
C ALA A 161 -1.03 -3.74 -6.51
N LEU A 162 -1.42 -4.25 -5.32
CA LEU A 162 -2.48 -5.25 -5.20
C LEU A 162 -3.82 -4.74 -5.74
N ARG A 163 -4.21 -3.52 -5.38
CA ARG A 163 -5.45 -2.92 -5.88
C ARG A 163 -5.48 -2.87 -7.40
N LEU A 164 -4.41 -2.43 -8.03
CA LEU A 164 -4.31 -2.33 -9.49
C LEU A 164 -4.32 -3.71 -10.15
N ALA A 165 -3.67 -4.70 -9.55
CA ALA A 165 -3.68 -6.08 -10.04
C ALA A 165 -5.07 -6.71 -9.91
N LEU A 166 -5.70 -6.59 -8.73
CA LEU A 166 -7.02 -7.17 -8.44
C LEU A 166 -8.14 -6.54 -9.26
N SER A 167 -8.04 -5.24 -9.60
CA SER A 167 -9.02 -4.56 -10.46
C SER A 167 -8.81 -4.78 -11.95
N GLY A 168 -7.82 -5.57 -12.35
CA GLY A 168 -7.51 -5.84 -13.76
C GLY A 168 -6.76 -4.72 -14.49
N GLN A 169 -6.48 -3.58 -13.86
CA GLN A 169 -5.80 -2.43 -14.49
C GLN A 169 -4.36 -2.74 -14.94
N LEU A 170 -3.72 -3.75 -14.34
CA LEU A 170 -2.38 -4.22 -14.74
C LEU A 170 -2.44 -5.49 -15.61
N GLY A 171 -3.62 -5.88 -16.06
CA GLY A 171 -3.86 -7.10 -16.84
C GLY A 171 -4.27 -8.30 -15.97
N THR A 172 -4.79 -9.33 -16.63
CA THR A 172 -5.46 -10.48 -15.98
C THR A 172 -4.53 -11.36 -15.13
N ARG A 173 -3.24 -11.40 -15.44
CA ARG A 173 -2.23 -12.19 -14.69
C ARG A 173 -1.33 -11.34 -13.80
N ALA A 174 -1.73 -10.10 -13.53
CA ALA A 174 -0.90 -9.18 -12.75
C ALA A 174 -0.72 -9.65 -11.29
N LEU A 175 -1.74 -10.27 -10.71
CA LEU A 175 -1.69 -10.75 -9.31
C LEU A 175 -0.57 -11.78 -9.11
N THR A 176 -0.35 -12.68 -10.06
CA THR A 176 0.63 -13.77 -9.97
C THR A 176 1.93 -13.47 -10.73
N SER A 177 2.11 -12.22 -11.18
CA SER A 177 3.28 -11.80 -11.93
C SER A 177 4.57 -11.76 -11.08
N LYS A 178 5.73 -11.91 -11.75
CA LYS A 178 7.04 -11.78 -11.10
C LYS A 178 7.24 -10.38 -10.51
N SER A 179 6.74 -9.33 -11.15
CA SER A 179 6.85 -7.96 -10.63
C SER A 179 6.06 -7.77 -9.33
N MET A 180 4.88 -8.40 -9.23
CA MET A 180 4.11 -8.41 -7.98
C MET A 180 4.86 -9.19 -6.88
N TYR A 181 5.48 -10.32 -7.23
CA TYR A 181 6.31 -11.07 -6.29
C TYR A 181 7.47 -10.21 -5.75
N GLU A 182 8.19 -9.48 -6.61
CA GLU A 182 9.25 -8.57 -6.17
C GLU A 182 8.73 -7.46 -5.25
N THR A 183 7.55 -6.92 -5.54
CA THR A 183 6.88 -5.92 -4.69
C THR A 183 6.59 -6.48 -3.29
N MET A 184 6.16 -7.74 -3.20
CA MET A 184 5.78 -8.38 -1.93
C MET A 184 6.96 -9.00 -1.18
N ARG A 185 8.01 -9.40 -1.87
CA ARG A 185 9.12 -10.21 -1.39
C ARG A 185 9.76 -9.67 -0.11
N LEU A 186 10.05 -8.38 -0.07
CA LEU A 186 10.73 -7.75 1.07
C LEU A 186 9.82 -7.42 2.26
N CYS A 187 8.53 -7.73 2.20
CA CYS A 187 7.67 -7.63 3.39
C CYS A 187 8.03 -8.76 4.36
N VAL A 188 8.56 -8.41 5.53
CA VAL A 188 8.98 -9.38 6.56
C VAL A 188 7.85 -9.88 7.46
N GLY A 189 6.61 -9.46 7.19
CA GLY A 189 5.44 -9.92 7.97
C GLY A 189 5.43 -9.44 9.43
N CYS A 190 6.03 -8.29 9.73
CA CYS A 190 6.16 -7.76 11.11
C CYS A 190 4.82 -7.35 11.76
N LYS A 191 3.71 -7.31 11.01
CA LYS A 191 2.36 -6.90 11.44
C LYS A 191 2.22 -5.47 11.97
N ALA A 192 3.28 -4.66 11.94
CA ALA A 192 3.21 -3.27 12.41
C ALA A 192 2.15 -2.45 11.67
N CYS A 193 1.95 -2.71 10.37
CA CYS A 193 0.92 -2.03 9.59
C CYS A 193 -0.50 -2.26 10.12
N ALA A 194 -0.82 -3.44 10.62
CA ALA A 194 -2.15 -3.71 11.21
C ALA A 194 -2.42 -2.84 12.46
N ARG A 195 -1.37 -2.39 13.16
CA ARG A 195 -1.48 -1.57 14.38
C ARG A 195 -1.29 -0.07 14.12
N GLU A 196 -0.33 0.28 13.28
CA GLU A 196 0.13 1.66 13.09
C GLU A 196 -0.54 2.36 11.90
N CYS A 197 -1.15 1.62 10.95
CA CYS A 197 -1.83 2.21 9.81
C CYS A 197 -3.16 2.83 10.25
N PRO A 198 -3.39 4.14 10.03
CA PRO A 198 -4.64 4.80 10.43
C PRO A 198 -5.90 4.21 9.78
N THR A 199 -5.74 3.52 8.64
CA THR A 199 -6.84 2.87 7.92
C THR A 199 -6.83 1.35 8.07
N GLY A 200 -6.01 0.79 8.95
CA GLY A 200 -6.04 -0.64 9.31
C GLY A 200 -5.61 -1.60 8.20
N VAL A 201 -4.71 -1.20 7.31
CA VAL A 201 -4.19 -2.09 6.26
C VAL A 201 -3.32 -3.19 6.87
N ASP A 202 -3.75 -4.44 6.80
CA ASP A 202 -2.94 -5.61 7.19
C ASP A 202 -2.21 -6.21 5.99
N MET A 203 -1.03 -5.65 5.70
CA MET A 203 -0.20 -6.14 4.59
C MET A 203 0.35 -7.55 4.82
N THR A 204 0.50 -7.98 6.06
CA THR A 204 0.97 -9.34 6.37
C THR A 204 -0.04 -10.38 5.90
N ARG A 205 -1.32 -10.15 6.21
CA ARG A 205 -2.42 -11.00 5.77
C ARG A 205 -2.57 -10.97 4.25
N MET A 206 -2.49 -9.78 3.63
CA MET A 206 -2.52 -9.62 2.17
C MET A 206 -1.37 -10.35 1.48
N LYS A 207 -0.16 -10.31 2.05
CA LYS A 207 0.98 -11.05 1.52
C LYS A 207 0.76 -12.56 1.58
N SER A 208 0.16 -13.07 2.65
CA SER A 208 -0.14 -14.51 2.77
C SER A 208 -1.10 -14.96 1.69
N GLU A 209 -2.17 -14.19 1.44
CA GLU A 209 -3.11 -14.45 0.35
C GLU A 209 -2.43 -14.39 -1.02
N PHE A 210 -1.68 -13.32 -1.27
CA PHE A 210 -0.90 -13.19 -2.50
C PHE A 210 0.02 -14.40 -2.73
N LEU A 211 0.77 -14.85 -1.72
CA LEU A 211 1.68 -15.99 -1.83
C LEU A 211 0.95 -17.28 -2.12
N HIS A 212 -0.28 -17.47 -1.60
CA HIS A 212 -1.10 -18.61 -1.94
C HIS A 212 -1.37 -18.67 -3.45
N HIS A 213 -1.87 -17.59 -4.05
CA HIS A 213 -2.12 -17.51 -5.49
C HIS A 213 -0.84 -17.66 -6.32
N TYR A 214 0.23 -16.97 -5.91
CA TYR A 214 1.51 -17.07 -6.60
C TYR A 214 2.05 -18.50 -6.61
N GLN A 215 1.97 -19.21 -5.49
CA GLN A 215 2.45 -20.58 -5.36
C GLN A 215 1.57 -21.61 -6.08
N GLN A 216 0.28 -21.35 -6.23
CA GLN A 216 -0.59 -22.18 -7.06
C GLN A 216 -0.15 -22.17 -8.52
N GLU A 217 0.24 -21.01 -9.05
CA GLU A 217 0.68 -20.87 -10.45
C GLU A 217 2.14 -21.30 -10.66
N HIS A 218 3.04 -20.95 -9.76
CA HIS A 218 4.49 -21.11 -9.93
C HIS A 218 5.09 -22.26 -9.11
N GLY A 219 4.29 -22.95 -8.30
CA GLY A 219 4.76 -23.96 -7.38
C GLY A 219 5.46 -23.41 -6.14
N VAL A 220 5.74 -24.30 -5.19
CA VAL A 220 6.43 -23.98 -3.93
C VAL A 220 7.88 -24.38 -4.04
N LYS A 221 8.81 -23.44 -3.83
CA LYS A 221 10.26 -23.73 -3.82
C LYS A 221 10.60 -24.73 -2.72
N LEU A 222 11.56 -25.60 -2.98
CA LEU A 222 12.00 -26.62 -2.02
C LEU A 222 12.39 -26.02 -0.66
N ARG A 223 13.13 -24.91 -0.67
CA ARG A 223 13.48 -24.16 0.54
C ARG A 223 12.24 -23.79 1.34
N ASP A 224 11.25 -23.18 0.71
CA ASP A 224 10.06 -22.67 1.38
C ASP A 224 9.23 -23.83 1.95
N ARG A 225 9.20 -24.97 1.25
CA ARG A 225 8.58 -26.22 1.76
C ARG A 225 9.31 -26.77 2.98
N ILE A 226 10.65 -26.76 3.00
CA ILE A 226 11.45 -27.19 4.13
C ILE A 226 11.15 -26.31 5.35
N PHE A 227 11.24 -24.99 5.19
CA PHE A 227 11.01 -24.05 6.30
C PHE A 227 9.56 -24.07 6.80
N ALA A 228 8.57 -24.19 5.92
CA ALA A 228 7.16 -24.26 6.31
C ALA A 228 6.85 -25.50 7.17
N ASN A 229 7.54 -26.62 6.91
CA ASN A 229 7.35 -27.87 7.65
C ASN A 229 8.39 -28.07 8.78
N LEU A 230 9.27 -27.10 8.99
CA LEU A 230 10.33 -27.20 9.99
C LEU A 230 9.81 -27.56 11.40
N PRO A 231 8.75 -26.94 11.95
CA PRO A 231 8.22 -27.29 13.26
C PRO A 231 7.78 -28.75 13.34
N ARG A 232 7.22 -29.30 12.26
CA ARG A 232 6.78 -30.70 12.18
C ARG A 232 7.96 -31.68 12.20
N HIS A 233 9.06 -31.31 11.56
CA HIS A 233 10.25 -32.17 11.42
C HIS A 233 11.32 -31.90 12.48
N ALA A 234 11.24 -30.79 13.21
CA ALA A 234 12.22 -30.39 14.21
C ALA A 234 12.49 -31.48 15.30
N PRO A 235 11.48 -32.17 15.86
CA PRO A 235 11.71 -33.21 16.86
C PRO A 235 12.55 -34.39 16.33
N LEU A 236 12.39 -34.73 15.04
CA LEU A 236 13.20 -35.76 14.41
C LEU A 236 14.60 -35.24 14.06
N LEU A 237 14.68 -34.03 13.49
CA LEU A 237 15.94 -33.42 13.09
C LEU A 237 16.87 -33.12 14.30
N SER A 238 16.31 -32.83 15.46
CA SER A 238 17.09 -32.65 16.70
C SER A 238 17.94 -33.86 17.06
N LYS A 239 17.47 -35.09 16.75
CA LYS A 239 18.24 -36.32 17.00
C LYS A 239 19.50 -36.38 16.12
N PHE A 240 19.51 -35.65 15.02
CA PHE A 240 20.61 -35.55 14.08
C PHE A 240 21.34 -34.20 14.14
N ALA A 241 21.18 -33.46 15.25
CA ALA A 241 21.78 -32.14 15.43
C ALA A 241 23.27 -32.07 15.07
N PRO A 242 24.15 -33.03 15.48
CA PRO A 242 25.57 -32.99 15.11
C PRO A 242 25.81 -33.04 13.59
N LEU A 243 24.97 -33.76 12.86
CA LEU A 243 25.07 -33.88 11.41
C LEU A 243 24.63 -32.57 10.71
N LEU A 244 23.62 -31.92 11.23
CA LEU A 244 23.12 -30.66 10.69
C LEU A 244 24.11 -29.51 10.89
N HIS A 245 24.96 -29.57 11.91
CA HIS A 245 26.04 -28.59 12.12
C HIS A 245 27.19 -28.71 11.11
N LEU A 246 27.31 -29.83 10.38
CA LEU A 246 28.40 -30.05 9.41
C LEU A 246 28.36 -29.02 8.29
N ARG A 247 27.16 -28.48 7.95
CA ARG A 247 27.02 -27.42 6.94
C ARG A 247 27.94 -26.24 7.22
N ASP A 248 27.98 -25.78 8.49
CA ASP A 248 28.75 -24.58 8.87
C ASP A 248 30.18 -24.92 9.35
N ARG A 249 30.52 -26.22 9.52
CA ARG A 249 31.82 -26.68 9.94
C ARG A 249 32.73 -27.13 8.81
N ILE A 250 32.14 -27.71 7.76
CA ILE A 250 32.92 -28.22 6.62
C ILE A 250 32.97 -27.14 5.53
N PRO A 251 34.18 -26.70 5.13
CA PRO A 251 34.35 -25.74 4.05
C PRO A 251 33.65 -26.22 2.76
N GLY A 252 32.88 -25.32 2.13
CA GLY A 252 32.17 -25.60 0.87
C GLY A 252 30.75 -26.17 1.01
N LEU A 253 30.37 -26.81 2.13
CA LEU A 253 29.00 -27.32 2.29
C LEU A 253 27.97 -26.19 2.38
N ALA A 254 28.33 -25.07 3.01
CA ALA A 254 27.47 -23.88 3.04
C ALA A 254 27.21 -23.34 1.63
N GLN A 255 28.23 -23.32 0.77
CA GLN A 255 28.09 -22.90 -0.64
C GLN A 255 27.23 -23.87 -1.46
N ILE A 256 27.36 -25.18 -1.23
CA ILE A 256 26.52 -26.18 -1.87
C ILE A 256 25.06 -25.98 -1.44
N SER A 257 24.80 -25.73 -0.14
CA SER A 257 23.45 -25.46 0.36
C SER A 257 22.85 -24.15 -0.21
N GLU A 258 23.67 -23.16 -0.49
CA GLU A 258 23.25 -21.93 -1.16
C GLU A 258 22.83 -22.19 -2.60
N ASN A 259 23.62 -22.92 -3.35
CA ASN A 259 23.32 -23.25 -4.74
C ASN A 259 22.08 -24.15 -4.89
N LEU A 260 21.89 -25.12 -3.99
CA LEU A 260 20.77 -26.07 -4.07
C LEU A 260 19.48 -25.54 -3.45
N LEU A 261 19.58 -24.87 -2.31
CA LEU A 261 18.42 -24.47 -1.50
C LEU A 261 18.23 -22.95 -1.44
N GLY A 262 19.17 -22.14 -1.92
CA GLY A 262 19.16 -20.70 -1.79
C GLY A 262 19.31 -20.22 -0.33
N ILE A 263 19.95 -21.02 0.50
CA ILE A 263 20.27 -20.67 1.90
C ILE A 263 21.67 -20.08 1.92
N GLN A 264 21.75 -18.79 2.21
CA GLN A 264 22.98 -18.00 2.10
C GLN A 264 24.17 -18.63 2.83
N GLY A 265 25.27 -18.87 2.13
CA GLY A 265 26.41 -19.62 2.64
C GLY A 265 27.29 -18.86 3.64
N ASN A 266 27.31 -17.51 3.55
CA ASN A 266 28.08 -16.65 4.44
C ASN A 266 27.39 -16.36 5.80
N ARG A 267 26.19 -16.92 6.04
CA ARG A 267 25.45 -16.80 7.30
C ARG A 267 25.39 -18.18 7.97
N LYS A 268 25.83 -18.24 9.22
CA LYS A 268 25.62 -19.44 10.04
C LYS A 268 24.15 -19.62 10.32
N LEU A 269 23.69 -20.85 10.29
CA LEU A 269 22.35 -21.22 10.75
C LEU A 269 22.33 -21.29 12.27
N PRO A 270 21.14 -21.08 12.91
CA PRO A 270 20.97 -21.36 14.33
C PRO A 270 21.39 -22.78 14.66
N GLU A 271 22.07 -22.97 15.79
CA GLU A 271 22.48 -24.31 16.21
C GLU A 271 21.27 -25.15 16.60
N TRP A 272 21.30 -26.40 16.19
CA TRP A 272 20.29 -27.37 16.58
C TRP A 272 20.58 -27.90 17.98
N SER A 273 19.57 -27.84 18.86
CA SER A 273 19.66 -28.48 20.16
C SER A 273 19.32 -29.96 20.08
N SER A 274 20.11 -30.83 20.71
CA SER A 274 19.77 -32.22 20.88
C SER A 274 18.66 -32.45 21.92
N SER A 275 18.40 -31.43 22.77
CA SER A 275 17.32 -31.37 23.75
C SER A 275 16.41 -30.19 23.44
N PRO A 276 15.47 -30.29 22.48
CA PRO A 276 14.56 -29.22 22.17
C PRO A 276 13.54 -29.06 23.31
N PHE A 277 13.13 -27.79 23.53
CA PHE A 277 12.03 -27.48 24.45
C PHE A 277 10.75 -28.24 24.06
N ARG A 278 10.04 -28.78 25.04
CA ARG A 278 8.76 -29.45 24.87
C ARG A 278 7.73 -28.89 25.84
N ASP A 279 6.48 -28.78 25.38
CA ASP A 279 5.38 -28.22 26.15
C ASP A 279 5.10 -28.99 27.47
N GLU A 280 5.46 -30.28 27.52
CA GLU A 280 5.33 -31.14 28.68
C GLU A 280 6.24 -30.71 29.86
N GLU A 281 7.28 -29.90 29.60
CA GLU A 281 8.21 -29.41 30.62
C GLU A 281 7.67 -28.16 31.37
N VAL A 282 6.53 -27.59 30.94
CA VAL A 282 5.94 -26.39 31.56
C VAL A 282 4.96 -26.71 32.68
N THR A 283 4.55 -27.95 32.81
CA THR A 283 3.53 -28.41 33.79
C THR A 283 4.08 -29.00 35.05
N SER A 284 5.38 -28.87 35.32
CA SER A 284 6.03 -29.35 36.56
C SER A 284 6.47 -28.21 37.46
#